data_e040ccb657cb46804d9657b9034421bf
#
_entry.id   e040ccb657cb46804d9657b9034421bf
#
_cell.length_a   1.000
_cell.length_b   1.000
_cell.length_c   1.000
_cell.angle_alpha   90.00
_cell.angle_beta   90.00
_cell.angle_gamma   90.00
#
_symmetry.space_group_name_H-M   'P 1'
#
loop_
_entity.id
_entity.type
_entity.pdbx_description
1 polymer ?
#
loop_
_entity_poly.entity_id
_entity_poly.type
_entity_poly.pdbx_seq_one_letter_code
_entity_poly.pdbx_strand_id
1 'polypeptide(L)'
;YYYRRGCLMAIPKFDEIIEYAGKHANTKINVTTNGALLTEKKAKTMLDAGVNVFDISLDAYHDETYEKIRVKGDLKKYRQNVLNLIDVIKKGKYNAKLVVSYVEQPFNSNETDLFEKFWNEAGADFVVVRKLHSAAGAKSNVKNKMELALKDVVRKPCLYPWERLVLTPEGDLGFCPAGWTGESHFIKFKDTTIKKAWQSNFMNDLRKAHLDNNYDCFGFCEQCPDWAHTKWPDEHGANYSDMMSEIVPSDLQ
;
A
#
# COMPACT_ATOMS: atom_id res chain seq x y z
N TYR A 1 5.67 6.04 0.92
CA TYR A 1 5.05 4.94 1.68
C TYR A 1 5.75 4.76 3.01
N TYR A 2 5.02 5.00 4.08
CA TYR A 2 5.48 4.78 5.44
C TYR A 2 5.01 3.38 5.87
N TYR A 3 5.86 2.38 5.68
CA TYR A 3 5.58 1.00 6.07
C TYR A 3 6.69 0.51 6.98
N ARG A 4 6.49 0.56 8.30
CA ARG A 4 7.13 -0.38 9.24
C ARG A 4 6.60 -0.21 10.67
N ARG A 5 6.17 -1.31 11.26
CA ARG A 5 5.99 -1.52 12.72
C ARG A 5 4.91 -0.72 13.42
N GLY A 6 3.83 -0.30 12.76
CA GLY A 6 2.71 0.31 13.47
C GLY A 6 1.82 1.19 12.59
N CYS A 7 0.71 1.62 13.16
CA CYS A 7 -0.19 2.56 12.50
C CYS A 7 0.48 3.93 12.39
N LEU A 8 0.48 4.50 11.21
CA LEU A 8 0.98 5.86 10.94
C LEU A 8 0.44 6.89 11.95
N MET A 9 -0.83 6.77 12.31
CA MET A 9 -1.49 7.64 13.30
C MET A 9 -1.00 7.48 14.75
N ALA A 10 -0.12 6.52 15.03
CA ALA A 10 0.53 6.36 16.33
C ALA A 10 1.85 7.15 16.45
N ILE A 11 2.32 7.74 15.36
CA ILE A 11 3.55 8.54 15.36
C ILE A 11 3.31 9.82 16.17
N PRO A 12 4.21 10.15 17.10
CA PRO A 12 4.19 11.47 17.73
C PRO A 12 4.20 12.55 16.65
N LYS A 13 3.38 13.60 16.84
CA LYS A 13 3.25 14.72 15.88
C LYS A 13 2.69 14.33 14.51
N PHE A 14 1.96 13.23 14.42
CA PHE A 14 1.33 12.82 13.15
C PHE A 14 0.49 13.96 12.55
N ASP A 15 -0.29 14.65 13.37
CA ASP A 15 -1.15 15.76 12.94
C ASP A 15 -0.32 16.90 12.33
N GLU A 16 0.82 17.28 12.95
CA GLU A 16 1.75 18.29 12.42
C GLU A 16 2.36 17.87 11.07
N ILE A 17 2.70 16.60 10.93
CA ILE A 17 3.27 16.05 9.69
C ILE A 17 2.26 16.12 8.55
N ILE A 18 1.02 15.72 8.78
CA ILE A 18 -0.04 15.76 7.78
C ILE A 18 -0.40 17.20 7.39
N GLU A 19 -0.51 18.11 8.36
CA GLU A 19 -0.74 19.54 8.09
C GLU A 19 0.40 20.15 7.27
N TYR A 20 1.64 19.81 7.62
CA TYR A 20 2.80 20.27 6.85
C TYR A 20 2.78 19.75 5.41
N ALA A 21 2.49 18.45 5.22
CA ALA A 21 2.37 17.84 3.91
C ALA A 21 1.26 18.51 3.09
N GLY A 22 0.09 18.72 3.68
CA GLY A 22 -1.02 19.39 3.00
C GLY A 22 -0.73 20.81 2.54
N LYS A 23 0.08 21.54 3.31
CA LYS A 23 0.46 22.93 2.99
C LYS A 23 1.58 23.06 1.95
N HIS A 24 2.49 22.09 1.91
CA HIS A 24 3.76 22.22 1.18
C HIS A 24 3.96 21.18 0.07
N ALA A 25 3.23 20.06 0.07
CA ALA A 25 3.35 19.07 -0.97
C ALA A 25 2.41 19.38 -2.15
N ASN A 26 3.00 19.59 -3.33
CA ASN A 26 2.22 19.69 -4.57
C ASN A 26 1.98 18.28 -5.14
N THR A 27 1.29 17.43 -4.36
CA THR A 27 1.01 16.04 -4.73
C THR A 27 -0.21 15.52 -3.96
N LYS A 28 -0.74 14.38 -4.38
CA LYS A 28 -1.81 13.71 -3.66
C LYS A 28 -1.28 13.02 -2.41
N ILE A 29 -2.02 13.14 -1.32
CA ILE A 29 -1.70 12.51 -0.03
C ILE A 29 -2.62 11.31 0.16
N ASN A 30 -2.01 10.13 0.26
CA ASN A 30 -2.68 8.88 0.61
C ASN A 30 -2.26 8.43 2.01
N VAL A 31 -3.23 8.06 2.82
CA VAL A 31 -3.00 7.51 4.17
C VAL A 31 -3.51 6.09 4.24
N THR A 32 -2.58 5.14 4.40
CA THR A 32 -2.94 3.73 4.63
C THR A 32 -2.94 3.40 6.11
N THR A 33 -4.00 2.76 6.60
CA THR A 33 -4.17 2.41 8.01
C THR A 33 -5.08 1.18 8.19
N ASN A 34 -5.03 0.56 9.37
CA ASN A 34 -5.99 -0.48 9.77
C ASN A 34 -7.26 0.08 10.43
N GLY A 35 -7.41 1.39 10.51
CA GLY A 35 -8.58 2.04 11.12
C GLY A 35 -8.61 2.08 12.65
N ALA A 36 -7.68 1.42 13.34
CA ALA A 36 -7.70 1.29 14.81
C ALA A 36 -7.66 2.62 15.56
N LEU A 37 -6.89 3.58 15.06
CA LEU A 37 -6.71 4.91 15.64
C LEU A 37 -7.46 6.01 14.85
N LEU A 38 -8.30 5.63 13.91
CA LEU A 38 -9.06 6.53 13.06
C LEU A 38 -10.29 7.06 13.83
N THR A 39 -10.06 7.97 14.77
CA THR A 39 -11.14 8.69 15.44
C THR A 39 -11.72 9.78 14.53
N GLU A 40 -12.95 10.23 14.80
CA GLU A 40 -13.56 11.34 14.07
C GLU A 40 -12.69 12.60 14.08
N LYS A 41 -12.08 12.92 15.24
CA LYS A 41 -11.14 14.03 15.34
C LYS A 41 -9.96 13.88 14.38
N LYS A 42 -9.30 12.71 14.36
CA LYS A 42 -8.17 12.46 13.45
C LYS A 42 -8.59 12.45 11.98
N ALA A 43 -9.75 11.86 11.67
CA ALA A 43 -10.32 11.90 10.33
C ALA A 43 -10.48 13.36 9.86
N LYS A 44 -11.09 14.20 10.70
CA LYS A 44 -11.28 15.62 10.40
C LYS A 44 -9.95 16.35 10.23
N THR A 45 -8.99 16.18 11.12
CA THR A 45 -7.64 16.78 10.99
C THR A 45 -6.99 16.42 9.64
N MET A 46 -7.06 15.14 9.23
CA MET A 46 -6.50 14.70 7.95
C MET A 46 -7.24 15.28 6.75
N LEU A 47 -8.57 15.34 6.80
CA LEU A 47 -9.40 15.91 5.75
C LEU A 47 -9.18 17.42 5.61
N ASP A 48 -9.12 18.15 6.72
CA ASP A 48 -8.83 19.59 6.76
C ASP A 48 -7.40 19.90 6.26
N ALA A 49 -6.46 18.97 6.46
CA ALA A 49 -5.10 19.04 5.91
C ALA A 49 -5.00 18.66 4.42
N GLY A 50 -6.08 18.21 3.78
CA GLY A 50 -6.11 17.90 2.36
C GLY A 50 -5.69 16.48 1.99
N VAL A 51 -5.83 15.51 2.89
CA VAL A 51 -5.68 14.09 2.53
C VAL A 51 -6.70 13.72 1.48
N ASN A 52 -6.22 13.16 0.38
CA ASN A 52 -7.03 12.85 -0.80
C ASN A 52 -7.55 11.41 -0.80
N VAL A 53 -6.79 10.47 -0.21
CA VAL A 53 -7.14 9.06 -0.22
C VAL A 53 -6.91 8.44 1.16
N PHE A 54 -7.91 7.72 1.62
CA PHE A 54 -7.81 6.84 2.79
C PHE A 54 -7.86 5.40 2.31
N ASP A 55 -6.76 4.66 2.46
CA ASP A 55 -6.69 3.21 2.17
C ASP A 55 -6.74 2.44 3.51
N ILE A 56 -7.91 1.85 3.78
CA ILE A 56 -8.17 1.17 5.05
C ILE A 56 -8.05 -0.34 4.87
N SER A 57 -7.08 -0.95 5.54
CA SER A 57 -6.84 -2.39 5.44
C SER A 57 -7.63 -3.15 6.50
N LEU A 58 -8.70 -3.83 6.07
CA LEU A 58 -9.57 -4.68 6.90
C LEU A 58 -9.69 -6.04 6.20
N ASP A 59 -9.08 -7.08 6.75
CA ASP A 59 -8.87 -8.35 6.05
C ASP A 59 -9.90 -9.42 6.44
N ALA A 60 -11.10 -9.03 6.92
CA ALA A 60 -12.18 -9.95 7.23
C ALA A 60 -13.55 -9.27 7.26
N TYR A 61 -14.59 -10.07 7.06
CA TYR A 61 -15.99 -9.67 7.28
C TYR A 61 -16.48 -10.08 8.67
N HIS A 62 -16.07 -11.23 9.18
CA HIS A 62 -16.44 -11.72 10.52
C HIS A 62 -15.35 -11.44 11.56
N ASP A 63 -15.77 -11.11 12.79
CA ASP A 63 -14.87 -10.81 13.91
C ASP A 63 -13.91 -11.97 14.20
N GLU A 64 -14.42 -13.19 14.22
CA GLU A 64 -13.67 -14.41 14.50
C GLU A 64 -12.54 -14.67 13.48
N THR A 65 -12.77 -14.34 12.21
CA THR A 65 -11.78 -14.41 11.16
C THR A 65 -10.74 -13.31 11.32
N TYR A 66 -11.21 -12.10 11.67
CA TYR A 66 -10.32 -10.96 11.89
C TYR A 66 -9.35 -11.20 13.04
N GLU A 67 -9.81 -11.75 14.16
CA GLU A 67 -8.97 -12.06 15.32
C GLU A 67 -7.85 -13.06 15.00
N LYS A 68 -8.10 -14.00 14.09
CA LYS A 68 -7.08 -14.97 13.63
C LYS A 68 -6.00 -14.30 12.76
N ILE A 69 -6.39 -13.29 11.98
CA ILE A 69 -5.48 -12.58 11.04
C ILE A 69 -4.76 -11.44 11.75
N ARG A 70 -5.47 -10.70 12.58
CA ARG A 70 -5.01 -9.48 13.26
C ARG A 70 -5.09 -9.64 14.76
N VAL A 71 -4.07 -10.24 15.36
CA VAL A 71 -3.99 -10.49 16.80
C VAL A 71 -4.27 -9.20 17.60
N LYS A 72 -5.20 -9.29 18.57
CA LYS A 72 -5.72 -8.15 19.36
C LYS A 72 -6.45 -7.07 18.54
N GLY A 73 -6.85 -7.36 17.33
CA GLY A 73 -7.68 -6.46 16.52
C GLY A 73 -9.15 -6.51 16.98
N ASP A 74 -9.82 -5.37 16.87
CA ASP A 74 -11.25 -5.21 17.17
C ASP A 74 -11.96 -4.76 15.88
N LEU A 75 -12.48 -5.71 15.11
CA LEU A 75 -13.09 -5.41 13.82
C LEU A 75 -14.32 -4.52 13.96
N LYS A 76 -15.15 -4.74 15.00
CA LYS A 76 -16.36 -3.94 15.23
C LYS A 76 -16.01 -2.46 15.39
N LYS A 77 -15.03 -2.19 16.25
CA LYS A 77 -14.53 -0.84 16.48
C LYS A 77 -13.94 -0.22 15.22
N TYR A 78 -13.11 -0.97 14.48
CA TYR A 78 -12.43 -0.45 13.30
C TYR A 78 -13.41 -0.21 12.16
N ARG A 79 -14.38 -1.11 11.98
CA ARG A 79 -15.51 -0.93 11.05
C ARG A 79 -16.30 0.34 11.38
N GLN A 80 -16.63 0.54 12.65
CA GLN A 80 -17.35 1.75 13.08
C GLN A 80 -16.55 3.03 12.80
N ASN A 81 -15.23 3.01 13.03
CA ASN A 81 -14.36 4.14 12.71
C ASN A 81 -14.40 4.49 11.22
N VAL A 82 -14.43 3.48 10.35
CA VAL A 82 -14.51 3.68 8.89
C VAL A 82 -15.89 4.20 8.48
N LEU A 83 -16.96 3.69 9.05
CA LEU A 83 -18.31 4.21 8.82
C LEU A 83 -18.42 5.69 9.25
N ASN A 84 -17.83 6.04 10.39
CA ASN A 84 -17.76 7.43 10.85
C ASN A 84 -16.95 8.31 9.87
N LEU A 85 -15.83 7.79 9.29
CA LEU A 85 -15.08 8.51 8.26
C LEU A 85 -15.95 8.80 7.03
N ILE A 86 -16.73 7.82 6.55
CA ILE A 86 -17.67 8.01 5.42
C ILE A 86 -18.64 9.15 5.74
N ASP A 87 -19.19 9.15 6.94
CA ASP A 87 -20.12 10.20 7.40
C ASP A 87 -19.45 11.58 7.44
N VAL A 88 -18.21 11.66 7.96
CA VAL A 88 -17.45 12.93 8.01
C VAL A 88 -17.17 13.45 6.61
N ILE A 89 -16.73 12.58 5.69
CA ILE A 89 -16.48 12.96 4.28
C ILE A 89 -17.77 13.52 3.66
N LYS A 90 -18.88 12.80 3.78
CA LYS A 90 -20.18 13.20 3.17
C LYS A 90 -20.71 14.50 3.77
N LYS A 91 -20.75 14.61 5.10
CA LYS A 91 -21.29 15.80 5.80
C LYS A 91 -20.41 17.04 5.57
N GLY A 92 -19.11 16.87 5.56
CA GLY A 92 -18.13 17.94 5.32
C GLY A 92 -17.94 18.29 3.83
N LYS A 93 -18.53 17.50 2.91
CA LYS A 93 -18.36 17.64 1.45
C LYS A 93 -16.88 17.64 1.02
N TYR A 94 -16.05 16.83 1.72
CA TYR A 94 -14.65 16.72 1.38
C TYR A 94 -14.45 15.95 0.07
N ASN A 95 -13.51 16.41 -0.74
CA ASN A 95 -13.09 15.70 -1.96
C ASN A 95 -12.00 14.68 -1.62
N ALA A 96 -12.33 13.69 -0.81
CA ALA A 96 -11.47 12.59 -0.43
C ALA A 96 -12.10 11.27 -0.83
N LYS A 97 -11.26 10.29 -1.21
CA LYS A 97 -11.68 8.95 -1.61
C LYS A 97 -11.38 7.93 -0.53
N LEU A 98 -12.33 7.03 -0.32
CA LEU A 98 -12.16 5.90 0.60
C LEU A 98 -11.96 4.62 -0.20
N VAL A 99 -10.81 4.00 0.02
CA VAL A 99 -10.47 2.65 -0.43
C VAL A 99 -10.52 1.72 0.77
N VAL A 100 -11.25 0.63 0.66
CA VAL A 100 -11.21 -0.44 1.67
C VAL A 100 -10.52 -1.65 1.07
N SER A 101 -9.39 -2.05 1.66
CA SER A 101 -8.52 -3.10 1.16
C SER A 101 -8.70 -4.39 1.93
N TYR A 102 -8.68 -5.50 1.21
CA TYR A 102 -8.78 -6.86 1.70
C TYR A 102 -7.64 -7.71 1.14
N VAL A 103 -6.87 -8.35 1.98
CA VAL A 103 -5.87 -9.32 1.53
C VAL A 103 -6.45 -10.72 1.69
N GLU A 104 -6.77 -11.34 0.55
CA GLU A 104 -7.32 -12.69 0.52
C GLU A 104 -6.28 -13.72 0.97
N GLN A 105 -6.67 -14.55 1.90
CA GLN A 105 -5.89 -15.62 2.53
C GLN A 105 -6.77 -16.86 2.68
N PRO A 106 -6.20 -18.05 2.95
CA PRO A 106 -7.01 -19.26 3.14
C PRO A 106 -8.08 -19.17 4.24
N PHE A 107 -7.87 -18.31 5.23
CA PHE A 107 -8.80 -18.17 6.37
C PHE A 107 -10.01 -17.28 6.09
N ASN A 108 -9.95 -16.46 5.07
CA ASN A 108 -10.96 -15.45 4.77
C ASN A 108 -11.49 -15.50 3.33
N SER A 109 -10.99 -16.39 2.49
CA SER A 109 -11.37 -16.44 1.06
C SER A 109 -12.86 -16.68 0.80
N ASN A 110 -13.58 -17.22 1.76
CA ASN A 110 -15.03 -17.44 1.71
C ASN A 110 -15.85 -16.21 2.16
N GLU A 111 -15.21 -15.15 2.59
CA GLU A 111 -15.84 -13.90 3.06
C GLU A 111 -15.73 -12.74 2.08
N THR A 112 -15.00 -12.93 0.98
CA THR A 112 -14.68 -11.86 0.02
C THR A 112 -15.93 -11.16 -0.52
N ASP A 113 -16.92 -11.92 -1.00
CA ASP A 113 -18.16 -11.37 -1.56
C ASP A 113 -18.96 -10.60 -0.52
N LEU A 114 -19.00 -11.10 0.73
CA LEU A 114 -19.69 -10.43 1.84
C LEU A 114 -19.01 -9.11 2.19
N PHE A 115 -17.67 -9.12 2.18
CA PHE A 115 -16.87 -7.93 2.45
C PHE A 115 -17.06 -6.86 1.35
N GLU A 116 -16.97 -7.25 0.08
CA GLU A 116 -17.17 -6.34 -1.05
C GLU A 116 -18.58 -5.73 -1.04
N LYS A 117 -19.61 -6.58 -0.88
CA LYS A 117 -20.99 -6.12 -0.81
C LYS A 117 -21.18 -5.11 0.32
N PHE A 118 -20.74 -5.43 1.53
CA PHE A 118 -20.91 -4.57 2.70
C PHE A 118 -20.28 -3.19 2.49
N TRP A 119 -19.04 -3.13 2.00
CA TRP A 119 -18.34 -1.85 1.88
C TRP A 119 -18.82 -1.01 0.70
N ASN A 120 -19.26 -1.64 -0.39
CA ASN A 120 -19.92 -0.95 -1.50
C ASN A 120 -21.25 -0.34 -1.04
N GLU A 121 -22.07 -1.08 -0.32
CA GLU A 121 -23.35 -0.59 0.23
C GLU A 121 -23.13 0.50 1.30
N ALA A 122 -22.09 0.41 2.09
CA ALA A 122 -21.73 1.43 3.08
C ALA A 122 -21.26 2.74 2.43
N GLY A 123 -20.79 2.69 1.18
CA GLY A 123 -20.41 3.85 0.39
C GLY A 123 -18.90 4.10 0.38
N ALA A 124 -18.09 3.06 0.43
CA ALA A 124 -16.70 3.13 0.03
C ALA A 124 -16.61 3.48 -1.47
N ASP A 125 -15.65 4.32 -1.86
CA ASP A 125 -15.44 4.63 -3.28
C ASP A 125 -14.86 3.42 -4.02
N PHE A 126 -13.98 2.66 -3.36
CA PHE A 126 -13.35 1.46 -3.93
C PHE A 126 -13.23 0.36 -2.88
N VAL A 127 -13.47 -0.88 -3.29
CA VAL A 127 -13.13 -2.09 -2.52
C VAL A 127 -12.09 -2.86 -3.29
N VAL A 128 -10.91 -3.10 -2.70
CA VAL A 128 -9.77 -3.69 -3.39
C VAL A 128 -9.37 -5.00 -2.73
N VAL A 129 -9.61 -6.11 -3.44
CA VAL A 129 -9.19 -7.44 -3.03
C VAL A 129 -7.80 -7.74 -3.61
N ARG A 130 -6.84 -7.97 -2.73
CA ARG A 130 -5.44 -8.28 -3.07
C ARG A 130 -5.12 -9.72 -2.72
N LYS A 131 -4.28 -10.37 -3.51
CA LYS A 131 -3.72 -11.67 -3.15
C LYS A 131 -2.59 -11.51 -2.14
N LEU A 132 -2.43 -12.49 -1.27
CA LEU A 132 -1.34 -12.50 -0.30
C LEU A 132 0.00 -12.62 -1.03
N HIS A 133 0.88 -11.66 -0.83
CA HIS A 133 2.23 -11.67 -1.39
C HIS A 133 3.23 -12.39 -0.48
N SER A 134 4.34 -12.85 -1.07
CA SER A 134 5.39 -13.61 -0.37
C SER A 134 6.30 -12.75 0.52
N ALA A 135 6.14 -11.43 0.52
CA ALA A 135 7.07 -10.47 1.13
C ALA A 135 8.50 -10.65 0.56
N ALA A 136 8.60 -10.61 -0.77
CA ALA A 136 9.82 -10.85 -1.54
C ALA A 136 10.49 -12.22 -1.21
N GLY A 137 9.66 -13.23 -0.93
CA GLY A 137 10.13 -14.58 -0.62
C GLY A 137 10.31 -14.87 0.87
N ALA A 138 10.18 -13.88 1.75
CA ALA A 138 10.33 -14.08 3.20
C ALA A 138 9.28 -15.02 3.81
N LYS A 139 8.10 -15.13 3.19
CA LYS A 139 7.04 -16.08 3.58
C LYS A 139 7.16 -17.34 2.71
N SER A 140 7.95 -18.30 3.14
CA SER A 140 8.28 -19.53 2.38
C SER A 140 7.05 -20.28 1.86
N ASN A 141 6.02 -20.47 2.68
CA ASN A 141 4.80 -21.17 2.27
C ASN A 141 4.06 -20.46 1.11
N VAL A 142 4.07 -19.12 1.09
CA VAL A 142 3.47 -18.33 0.00
C VAL A 142 4.39 -18.37 -1.21
N LYS A 143 5.70 -18.18 -0.99
CA LYS A 143 6.73 -18.25 -2.03
C LYS A 143 6.63 -19.56 -2.82
N ASN A 144 6.66 -20.71 -2.14
CA ASN A 144 6.63 -22.02 -2.78
C ASN A 144 5.37 -22.24 -3.62
N LYS A 145 4.20 -21.79 -3.13
CA LYS A 145 2.95 -21.85 -3.91
C LYS A 145 3.00 -20.98 -5.17
N MET A 146 3.56 -19.77 -5.05
CA MET A 146 3.71 -18.86 -6.18
C MET A 146 4.70 -19.41 -7.20
N GLU A 147 5.86 -19.91 -6.76
CA GLU A 147 6.87 -20.51 -7.64
C GLU A 147 6.30 -21.70 -8.41
N LEU A 148 5.49 -22.55 -7.76
CA LEU A 148 4.81 -23.65 -8.44
C LEU A 148 3.83 -23.14 -9.51
N ALA A 149 3.04 -22.12 -9.18
CA ALA A 149 2.08 -21.52 -10.10
C ALA A 149 2.75 -20.78 -11.28
N LEU A 150 3.98 -20.29 -11.08
CA LEU A 150 4.74 -19.52 -12.06
C LEU A 150 5.78 -20.36 -12.84
N LYS A 151 5.83 -21.68 -12.64
CA LYS A 151 6.86 -22.58 -13.17
C LYS A 151 7.06 -22.44 -14.68
N ASP A 152 5.97 -22.27 -15.42
CA ASP A 152 5.97 -22.17 -16.87
C ASP A 152 5.66 -20.74 -17.36
N VAL A 153 5.70 -19.75 -16.47
CA VAL A 153 5.42 -18.35 -16.78
C VAL A 153 6.73 -17.59 -17.00
N VAL A 154 6.85 -16.95 -18.15
CA VAL A 154 8.00 -16.07 -18.43
C VAL A 154 7.96 -14.88 -17.47
N ARG A 155 9.07 -14.68 -16.75
CA ARG A 155 9.19 -13.60 -15.80
C ARG A 155 9.13 -12.24 -16.49
N LYS A 156 8.23 -11.38 -16.02
CA LYS A 156 8.13 -9.99 -16.43
C LYS A 156 8.91 -9.08 -15.45
N PRO A 157 9.34 -7.90 -15.88
CA PRO A 157 9.88 -6.90 -14.96
C PRO A 157 8.88 -6.54 -13.87
N CYS A 158 9.34 -6.46 -12.62
CA CYS A 158 8.53 -5.91 -11.53
C CYS A 158 8.38 -4.40 -11.72
N LEU A 159 7.16 -3.88 -11.56
CA LEU A 159 6.87 -2.46 -11.79
C LEU A 159 7.45 -1.53 -10.70
N TYR A 160 7.70 -2.02 -9.48
CA TYR A 160 8.11 -1.19 -8.33
C TYR A 160 9.32 -0.27 -8.58
N PRO A 161 10.40 -0.66 -9.28
CA PRO A 161 11.50 0.25 -9.58
C PRO A 161 11.13 1.48 -10.43
N TRP A 162 9.97 1.45 -11.09
CA TRP A 162 9.46 2.56 -11.91
C TRP A 162 8.32 3.34 -11.24
N GLU A 163 7.77 2.83 -10.13
CA GLU A 163 6.64 3.46 -9.46
C GLU A 163 7.03 4.21 -8.19
N ARG A 164 8.04 3.73 -7.43
CA ARG A 164 8.16 4.16 -6.04
C ARG A 164 9.56 4.16 -5.45
N LEU A 165 9.71 5.01 -4.46
CA LEU A 165 10.73 4.91 -3.41
C LEU A 165 10.04 4.74 -2.06
N VAL A 166 10.68 4.03 -1.16
CA VAL A 166 10.23 3.83 0.22
C VAL A 166 11.17 4.56 1.15
N LEU A 167 10.65 5.47 1.96
CA LEU A 167 11.43 6.11 3.04
C LEU A 167 11.06 5.43 4.36
N THR A 168 12.05 4.90 5.05
CA THR A 168 11.84 4.27 6.36
C THR A 168 11.88 5.29 7.50
N PRO A 169 11.35 4.95 8.69
CA PRO A 169 11.46 5.80 9.87
C PRO A 169 12.90 6.11 10.27
N GLU A 170 13.84 5.20 9.95
CA GLU A 170 15.27 5.32 10.21
C GLU A 170 16.00 6.20 9.17
N GLY A 171 15.26 6.72 8.18
CA GLY A 171 15.77 7.59 7.13
C GLY A 171 16.46 6.85 5.97
N ASP A 172 16.22 5.55 5.81
CA ASP A 172 16.70 4.80 4.67
C ASP A 172 15.76 4.95 3.47
N LEU A 173 16.31 5.16 2.28
CA LEU A 173 15.58 5.01 1.03
C LEU A 173 15.74 3.60 0.48
N GLY A 174 14.59 2.98 0.20
CA GLY A 174 14.49 1.68 -0.43
C GLY A 174 13.71 1.72 -1.73
N PHE A 175 13.91 0.72 -2.57
CA PHE A 175 13.22 0.57 -3.85
C PHE A 175 11.98 -0.36 -3.78
N CYS A 176 11.81 -1.08 -2.67
CA CYS A 176 10.73 -2.06 -2.53
C CYS A 176 10.14 -2.05 -1.11
N PRO A 177 8.80 -2.02 -0.96
CA PRO A 177 8.16 -2.08 0.35
C PRO A 177 8.26 -3.45 1.02
N ALA A 178 8.58 -4.52 0.27
CA ALA A 178 8.73 -5.87 0.80
C ALA A 178 10.09 -6.13 1.47
N GLY A 179 11.06 -5.25 1.33
CA GLY A 179 12.37 -5.32 1.98
C GLY A 179 12.29 -4.98 3.47
N TRP A 180 11.66 -5.84 4.27
CA TRP A 180 11.32 -5.55 5.67
C TRP A 180 12.51 -5.52 6.62
N THR A 181 13.58 -6.20 6.30
CA THR A 181 14.82 -6.30 7.08
C THR A 181 15.96 -5.45 6.51
N GLY A 182 15.66 -4.64 5.48
CA GLY A 182 16.60 -3.66 4.92
C GLY A 182 17.19 -4.05 3.57
N GLU A 183 16.82 -5.19 3.03
CA GLU A 183 17.40 -5.73 1.78
C GLU A 183 17.16 -4.83 0.56
N SER A 184 16.14 -4.00 0.61
CA SER A 184 15.84 -3.04 -0.46
C SER A 184 16.42 -1.64 -0.22
N HIS A 185 17.11 -1.41 0.90
CA HIS A 185 17.72 -0.11 1.20
C HIS A 185 19.01 0.11 0.40
N PHE A 186 19.22 1.33 -0.10
CA PHE A 186 20.39 1.61 -0.91
C PHE A 186 21.10 2.94 -0.59
N ILE A 187 20.42 3.89 0.09
CA ILE A 187 21.01 5.17 0.48
C ILE A 187 20.27 5.80 1.67
N LYS A 188 20.96 6.59 2.49
CA LYS A 188 20.32 7.42 3.52
C LYS A 188 19.73 8.69 2.92
N PHE A 189 18.50 9.03 3.28
CA PHE A 189 17.84 10.24 2.78
C PHE A 189 18.58 11.53 3.15
N LYS A 190 19.25 11.56 4.32
CA LYS A 190 20.07 12.72 4.72
C LYS A 190 21.23 13.02 3.77
N ASP A 191 21.68 12.04 3.00
CA ASP A 191 22.85 12.14 2.11
C ASP A 191 22.45 12.41 0.64
N THR A 192 21.15 12.55 0.36
CA THR A 192 20.62 12.70 -1.00
C THR A 192 19.32 13.49 -1.04
N THR A 193 18.75 13.63 -2.26
CA THR A 193 17.36 14.08 -2.47
C THR A 193 16.58 12.98 -3.16
N ILE A 194 15.24 13.00 -3.08
CA ILE A 194 14.38 12.04 -3.78
C ILE A 194 14.73 11.96 -5.27
N LYS A 195 14.90 13.12 -5.93
CA LYS A 195 15.25 13.17 -7.35
C LYS A 195 16.60 12.51 -7.64
N LYS A 196 17.64 12.81 -6.85
CA LYS A 196 18.98 12.21 -7.03
C LYS A 196 18.95 10.69 -6.76
N ALA A 197 18.24 10.27 -5.73
CA ALA A 197 18.07 8.83 -5.43
C ALA A 197 17.36 8.11 -6.58
N TRP A 198 16.27 8.67 -7.09
CA TRP A 198 15.49 8.12 -8.20
C TRP A 198 16.27 7.97 -9.50
N GLN A 199 17.17 8.93 -9.77
CA GLN A 199 18.01 9.01 -10.97
C GLN A 199 19.42 8.42 -10.76
N SER A 200 19.67 7.78 -9.61
CA SER A 200 20.99 7.21 -9.29
C SER A 200 21.36 6.03 -10.20
N ASN A 201 22.67 5.79 -10.33
CA ASN A 201 23.17 4.60 -11.03
C ASN A 201 22.57 3.32 -10.45
N PHE A 202 22.47 3.21 -9.11
CA PHE A 202 21.85 2.07 -8.46
C PHE A 202 20.42 1.80 -8.99
N MET A 203 19.56 2.81 -9.06
CA MET A 203 18.19 2.65 -9.56
C MET A 203 18.15 2.35 -11.05
N ASN A 204 19.08 2.90 -11.83
CA ASN A 204 19.20 2.60 -13.26
C ASN A 204 19.66 1.17 -13.51
N ASP A 205 20.65 0.70 -12.75
CA ASP A 205 21.16 -0.68 -12.83
C ASP A 205 20.09 -1.68 -12.38
N LEU A 206 19.33 -1.35 -11.33
CA LEU A 206 18.17 -2.14 -10.89
C LEU A 206 17.10 -2.26 -11.99
N ARG A 207 16.73 -1.14 -12.64
CA ARG A 207 15.77 -1.16 -13.75
C ARG A 207 16.29 -1.98 -14.92
N LYS A 208 17.57 -1.82 -15.26
CA LYS A 208 18.23 -2.60 -16.32
C LYS A 208 18.21 -4.09 -15.99
N ALA A 209 18.54 -4.48 -14.76
CA ALA A 209 18.47 -5.87 -14.31
C ALA A 209 17.08 -6.49 -14.52
N HIS A 210 16.01 -5.72 -14.25
CA HIS A 210 14.65 -6.17 -14.48
C HIS A 210 14.30 -6.30 -15.98
N LEU A 211 14.80 -5.41 -16.82
CA LEU A 211 14.56 -5.45 -18.27
C LEU A 211 15.33 -6.60 -18.95
N ASP A 212 16.57 -6.80 -18.52
CA ASP A 212 17.46 -7.84 -19.06
C ASP A 212 17.18 -9.22 -18.43
N ASN A 213 16.34 -9.29 -17.40
CA ASN A 213 16.11 -10.48 -16.56
C ASN A 213 17.42 -11.07 -16.00
N ASN A 214 18.37 -10.21 -15.66
CA ASN A 214 19.64 -10.55 -15.07
C ASN A 214 19.79 -9.87 -13.69
N TYR A 215 19.76 -10.65 -12.63
CA TYR A 215 19.72 -10.19 -11.24
C TYR A 215 21.00 -10.47 -10.43
N ASP A 216 22.13 -10.73 -11.08
CA ASP A 216 23.40 -11.11 -10.43
C ASP A 216 23.79 -10.19 -9.25
N CYS A 217 23.49 -8.88 -9.37
CA CYS A 217 23.74 -7.89 -8.32
C CYS A 217 22.52 -7.60 -7.44
N PHE A 218 21.38 -8.22 -7.67
CA PHE A 218 20.11 -7.94 -7.02
C PHE A 218 19.41 -9.20 -6.51
N GLY A 219 20.10 -10.02 -5.73
CA GLY A 219 19.61 -11.31 -5.23
C GLY A 219 18.27 -11.22 -4.45
N PHE A 220 17.96 -10.06 -3.86
CA PHE A 220 16.65 -9.81 -3.28
C PHE A 220 15.52 -9.87 -4.33
N CYS A 221 15.75 -9.34 -5.53
CA CYS A 221 14.79 -9.40 -6.63
C CYS A 221 14.78 -10.75 -7.32
N GLU A 222 15.94 -11.41 -7.44
CA GLU A 222 16.09 -12.71 -8.09
C GLU A 222 15.13 -13.75 -7.51
N GLN A 223 15.09 -13.86 -6.18
CA GLN A 223 14.29 -14.85 -5.46
C GLN A 223 12.83 -14.46 -5.22
N CYS A 224 12.45 -13.26 -5.63
CA CYS A 224 11.12 -12.71 -5.34
C CYS A 224 10.11 -13.16 -6.39
N PRO A 225 9.03 -13.89 -6.04
CA PRO A 225 7.96 -14.22 -6.97
C PRO A 225 6.89 -13.12 -7.06
N ASP A 226 6.92 -12.10 -6.19
CA ASP A 226 5.87 -11.07 -6.10
C ASP A 226 5.83 -10.14 -7.32
N TRP A 227 6.81 -10.22 -8.24
CA TRP A 227 6.78 -9.53 -9.53
C TRP A 227 5.49 -9.87 -10.31
N ALA A 228 4.96 -11.07 -10.16
CA ALA A 228 3.75 -11.52 -10.82
C ALA A 228 2.47 -10.80 -10.33
N HIS A 229 2.55 -10.14 -9.19
CA HIS A 229 1.44 -9.33 -8.65
C HIS A 229 1.50 -7.86 -9.07
N THR A 230 2.60 -7.43 -9.72
CA THR A 230 2.67 -6.09 -10.29
C THR A 230 2.09 -6.11 -11.70
N LYS A 231 1.25 -5.11 -12.03
CA LYS A 231 0.61 -5.00 -13.34
C LYS A 231 1.09 -3.72 -14.01
N TRP A 232 1.51 -3.86 -15.25
CA TRP A 232 1.85 -2.73 -16.10
C TRP A 232 0.56 -2.06 -16.63
N PRO A 233 0.59 -0.77 -17.00
CA PRO A 233 -0.61 -0.02 -17.37
C PRO A 233 -1.40 -0.57 -18.57
N ASP A 234 -0.77 -1.38 -19.41
CA ASP A 234 -1.38 -2.06 -20.58
C ASP A 234 -1.99 -3.43 -20.23
N GLU A 235 -1.84 -3.92 -19.00
CA GLU A 235 -2.40 -5.19 -18.56
C GLU A 235 -3.81 -5.01 -17.99
N HIS A 236 -4.80 -5.67 -18.58
CA HIS A 236 -6.20 -5.61 -18.14
C HIS A 236 -6.39 -6.08 -16.69
N GLY A 237 -7.18 -5.33 -15.97
CA GLY A 237 -7.63 -5.59 -14.60
C GLY A 237 -7.34 -4.43 -13.67
N ALA A 238 -8.30 -4.11 -12.80
CA ALA A 238 -8.17 -3.04 -11.82
C ALA A 238 -6.88 -3.22 -11.00
N ASN A 239 -5.95 -2.31 -11.17
CA ASN A 239 -4.75 -2.21 -10.35
C ASN A 239 -4.79 -0.90 -9.55
N TYR A 240 -3.86 -0.76 -8.63
CA TYR A 240 -3.80 0.45 -7.81
C TYR A 240 -3.50 1.71 -8.66
N SER A 241 -2.77 1.57 -9.77
CA SER A 241 -2.48 2.67 -10.69
C SER A 241 -3.73 3.14 -11.43
N ASP A 242 -4.59 2.22 -11.88
CA ASP A 242 -5.85 2.58 -12.56
C ASP A 242 -6.77 3.33 -11.61
N MET A 243 -6.93 2.80 -10.38
CA MET A 243 -7.69 3.47 -9.33
C MET A 243 -7.11 4.86 -9.01
N MET A 244 -5.77 4.98 -8.95
CA MET A 244 -5.12 6.28 -8.71
C MET A 244 -5.26 7.22 -9.90
N SER A 245 -5.34 6.73 -11.14
CA SER A 245 -5.57 7.56 -12.32
C SER A 245 -6.95 8.24 -12.32
N GLU A 246 -7.95 7.56 -11.77
CA GLU A 246 -9.28 8.16 -11.57
C GLU A 246 -9.29 9.24 -10.46
N ILE A 247 -8.37 9.13 -9.50
CA ILE A 247 -8.26 10.05 -8.36
C ILE A 247 -7.35 11.24 -8.67
N VAL A 248 -6.34 11.04 -9.54
CA VAL A 248 -5.38 12.07 -9.95
C VAL A 248 -5.89 12.76 -11.22
N PRO A 249 -6.17 14.07 -11.19
CA PRO A 249 -6.51 14.81 -12.39
C PRO A 249 -5.44 14.69 -13.48
N SER A 250 -5.89 14.68 -14.74
CA SER A 250 -5.02 14.51 -15.93
C SER A 250 -3.95 15.60 -16.12
N ASP A 251 -4.11 16.74 -15.47
CA ASP A 251 -3.17 17.85 -15.48
C ASP A 251 -1.95 17.66 -14.54
N LEU A 252 -1.92 16.57 -13.78
CA LEU A 252 -0.82 16.18 -12.88
C LEU A 252 -0.14 14.86 -13.28
N GLN A 253 -0.48 14.33 -14.48
CA GLN A 253 0.14 13.11 -15.03
C GLN A 253 1.44 13.40 -15.78
#